data_4bde16db09ec485b93da68ee9645c601
#
_entry.id   4bde16db09ec485b93da68ee9645c601
#
_cell.length_a   1.000
_cell.length_b   1.000
_cell.length_c   1.000
_cell.angle_alpha   90.00
_cell.angle_beta   90.00
_cell.angle_gamma   90.00
#
_symmetry.space_group_name_H-M   'P 1'
#
loop_
_entity.id
_entity.type
_entity.pdbx_description
1 polymer ?
#
loop_
_entity_poly.entity_id
_entity_poly.type
_entity_poly.pdbx_seq_one_letter_code
_entity_poly.pdbx_strand_id
1 'polypeptide(L)'
;MLILILSILALGLLTCWGIYAYLDRSKTVSVKFIENLTDDLFLIHLTKPEHLVWEPGSYAKFVLPDSKESRWLTIASRPTENELLLLTHNSGSTYKKALTSLHKGAKIQTSWLTSTLKVNEDASPLVCFASDVGIAAIRPIITEWAGKRVIVLSHLDKGVMAFDGELAELAANHELLTYQTSASFSQSKEQLAQAIDYYGPKANYILAGQPDDVEAMKAFLSSKGIDSSRILVEVFRGLP
;
A
#
# COMPACT_ATOMS: atom_id res chain seq x y z
N MET A 1 -32.16 -17.17 31.80
CA MET A 1 -31.70 -17.36 30.43
C MET A 1 -31.79 -16.07 29.58
N LEU A 2 -32.97 -15.44 29.46
CA LEU A 2 -33.15 -14.21 28.67
C LEU A 2 -32.25 -13.05 29.13
N ILE A 3 -32.14 -12.76 30.43
CA ILE A 3 -31.31 -11.71 31.00
C ILE A 3 -29.82 -11.94 30.68
N LEU A 4 -29.35 -13.16 30.74
CA LEU A 4 -27.97 -13.52 30.42
C LEU A 4 -27.67 -13.26 28.92
N ILE A 5 -28.59 -13.61 28.03
CA ILE A 5 -28.46 -13.37 26.58
C ILE A 5 -28.43 -11.85 26.31
N LEU A 6 -29.33 -11.10 26.92
CA LEU A 6 -29.36 -9.63 26.78
C LEU A 6 -28.09 -8.98 27.30
N SER A 7 -27.53 -9.46 28.43
CA SER A 7 -26.26 -8.95 28.96
C SER A 7 -25.08 -9.21 28.06
N ILE A 8 -25.01 -10.40 27.43
CA ILE A 8 -23.94 -10.75 26.47
C ILE A 8 -24.06 -9.88 25.21
N LEU A 9 -25.27 -9.68 24.70
CA LEU A 9 -25.50 -8.81 23.54
C LEU A 9 -25.12 -7.35 23.83
N ALA A 10 -25.52 -6.83 25.02
CA ALA A 10 -25.16 -5.46 25.43
C ALA A 10 -23.66 -5.28 25.56
N LEU A 11 -22.95 -6.25 26.15
CA LEU A 11 -21.50 -6.24 26.27
C LEU A 11 -20.82 -6.27 24.89
N GLY A 12 -21.33 -7.11 23.97
CA GLY A 12 -20.86 -7.18 22.59
C GLY A 12 -21.03 -5.84 21.86
N LEU A 13 -22.19 -5.18 21.99
CA LEU A 13 -22.41 -3.87 21.39
C LEU A 13 -21.52 -2.78 21.96
N LEU A 14 -21.29 -2.78 23.30
CA LEU A 14 -20.37 -1.83 23.94
C LEU A 14 -18.93 -2.04 23.52
N THR A 15 -18.48 -3.27 23.38
CA THR A 15 -17.12 -3.57 22.87
C THR A 15 -16.96 -3.15 21.42
N CYS A 16 -17.93 -3.45 20.54
CA CYS A 16 -17.93 -3.02 19.15
C CYS A 16 -17.92 -1.49 19.05
N TRP A 17 -18.75 -0.80 19.85
CA TRP A 17 -18.77 0.66 19.89
C TRP A 17 -17.43 1.23 20.40
N GLY A 18 -16.84 0.64 21.41
CA GLY A 18 -15.53 1.05 21.95
C GLY A 18 -14.41 0.90 20.89
N ILE A 19 -14.39 -0.20 20.16
CA ILE A 19 -13.45 -0.44 19.05
C ILE A 19 -13.68 0.59 17.95
N TYR A 20 -14.94 0.81 17.53
CA TYR A 20 -15.30 1.80 16.54
C TYR A 20 -14.81 3.20 16.95
N ALA A 21 -15.14 3.63 18.16
CA ALA A 21 -14.74 4.95 18.69
C ALA A 21 -13.21 5.11 18.79
N TYR A 22 -12.48 4.03 19.07
CA TYR A 22 -11.01 4.03 19.08
C TYR A 22 -10.45 4.18 17.67
N LEU A 23 -10.93 3.41 16.70
CA LEU A 23 -10.50 3.46 15.31
C LEU A 23 -10.84 4.79 14.63
N ASP A 24 -11.98 5.38 14.99
CA ASP A 24 -12.43 6.68 14.44
C ASP A 24 -11.72 7.90 15.06
N ARG A 25 -10.86 7.69 16.07
CA ARG A 25 -10.03 8.77 16.61
C ARG A 25 -9.13 9.33 15.54
N SER A 26 -9.49 10.52 15.05
CA SER A 26 -8.69 11.20 14.05
C SER A 26 -7.40 11.77 14.64
N LYS A 27 -6.34 11.73 13.83
CA LYS A 27 -5.07 12.40 14.08
C LYS A 27 -4.85 13.45 12.99
N THR A 28 -4.25 14.57 13.37
CA THR A 28 -3.95 15.63 12.42
C THR A 28 -2.55 15.44 11.87
N VAL A 29 -2.44 15.41 10.54
CA VAL A 29 -1.19 15.50 9.79
C VAL A 29 -1.20 16.81 8.99
N SER A 30 -0.02 17.37 8.70
CA SER A 30 0.08 18.62 7.94
C SER A 30 0.88 18.39 6.67
N VAL A 31 0.48 19.03 5.58
CA VAL A 31 1.23 19.01 4.32
C VAL A 31 2.58 19.71 4.51
N LYS A 32 3.67 19.01 4.23
CA LYS A 32 5.02 19.59 4.16
C LYS A 32 5.25 20.24 2.79
N PHE A 33 5.05 19.48 1.73
CA PHE A 33 5.03 19.91 0.33
C PHE A 33 4.38 18.82 -0.52
N ILE A 34 4.09 19.15 -1.77
CA ILE A 34 3.56 18.25 -2.80
C ILE A 34 4.50 18.29 -3.98
N GLU A 35 4.97 17.13 -4.40
CA GLU A 35 5.84 16.96 -5.56
C GLU A 35 5.00 16.45 -6.74
N ASN A 36 5.14 17.11 -7.88
CA ASN A 36 4.57 16.66 -9.14
C ASN A 36 5.57 15.74 -9.81
N LEU A 37 5.26 14.45 -9.89
CA LEU A 37 6.08 13.48 -10.60
C LEU A 37 5.80 13.54 -12.12
N THR A 38 4.52 13.77 -12.48
CA THR A 38 4.04 14.06 -13.83
C THR A 38 2.83 14.98 -13.77
N ASP A 39 2.20 15.26 -14.93
CA ASP A 39 1.03 16.15 -15.02
C ASP A 39 -0.14 15.73 -14.13
N ASP A 40 -0.27 14.43 -13.83
CA ASP A 40 -1.38 13.88 -13.06
C ASP A 40 -0.96 13.03 -11.84
N LEU A 41 0.34 12.70 -11.68
CA LEU A 41 0.85 11.91 -10.56
C LEU A 41 1.59 12.77 -9.53
N PHE A 42 1.17 12.66 -8.28
CA PHE A 42 1.63 13.49 -7.17
C PHE A 42 2.15 12.63 -6.01
N LEU A 43 3.28 13.03 -5.46
CA LEU A 43 3.79 12.53 -4.19
C LEU A 43 3.58 13.60 -3.11
N ILE A 44 2.77 13.27 -2.11
CA ILE A 44 2.38 14.19 -1.05
C ILE A 44 3.15 13.86 0.22
N HIS A 45 3.92 14.81 0.70
CA HIS A 45 4.73 14.71 1.91
C HIS A 45 3.97 15.32 3.10
N LEU A 46 3.69 14.51 4.09
CA LEU A 46 2.96 14.90 5.30
C LEU A 46 3.85 14.76 6.53
N THR A 47 3.56 15.57 7.55
CA THR A 47 4.19 15.39 8.86
C THR A 47 3.79 14.06 9.47
N LYS A 48 4.73 13.40 10.14
CA LYS A 48 4.45 12.20 10.93
C LYS A 48 4.14 12.62 12.38
N PRO A 49 2.94 12.32 12.88
CA PRO A 49 2.65 12.49 14.31
C PRO A 49 3.46 11.49 15.15
N GLU A 50 4.00 11.91 16.29
CA GLU A 50 4.86 11.10 17.17
C GLU A 50 4.24 9.75 17.57
N HIS A 51 2.92 9.71 17.74
CA HIS A 51 2.21 8.51 18.18
C HIS A 51 1.45 7.79 17.05
N LEU A 52 1.73 8.13 15.79
CA LEU A 52 1.15 7.41 14.66
C LEU A 52 2.05 6.22 14.33
N VAL A 53 1.56 5.04 14.62
CA VAL A 53 2.22 3.78 14.29
C VAL A 53 1.41 3.07 13.21
N TRP A 54 2.08 2.58 12.18
CA TRP A 54 1.48 1.78 11.11
C TRP A 54 2.41 0.63 10.72
N GLU A 55 1.88 -0.34 10.00
CA GLU A 55 2.67 -1.42 9.40
C GLU A 55 3.01 -1.07 7.94
N PRO A 56 4.13 -1.55 7.37
CA PRO A 56 4.41 -1.42 5.94
C PRO A 56 3.22 -1.93 5.10
N GLY A 57 2.83 -1.17 4.06
CA GLY A 57 1.66 -1.47 3.25
C GLY A 57 0.30 -1.10 3.87
N SER A 58 0.31 -0.29 4.93
CA SER A 58 -0.93 0.24 5.53
C SER A 58 -1.58 1.31 4.66
N TYR A 59 -2.90 1.43 4.81
CA TYR A 59 -3.69 2.52 4.31
C TYR A 59 -4.56 3.12 5.42
N ALA A 60 -5.01 4.36 5.24
CA ALA A 60 -5.84 5.05 6.21
C ALA A 60 -6.91 5.90 5.53
N LYS A 61 -7.89 6.31 6.30
CA LYS A 61 -8.95 7.22 5.88
C LYS A 61 -8.46 8.66 6.07
N PHE A 62 -8.50 9.45 5.01
CA PHE A 62 -8.09 10.86 5.03
C PHE A 62 -9.29 11.77 4.74
N VAL A 63 -9.42 12.83 5.56
CA VAL A 63 -10.44 13.89 5.42
C VAL A 63 -9.70 15.21 5.22
N LEU A 64 -9.98 15.91 4.13
CA LEU A 64 -9.33 17.19 3.79
C LEU A 64 -9.92 18.35 4.60
N PRO A 65 -9.20 19.49 4.72
CA PRO A 65 -9.74 20.71 5.30
C PRO A 65 -11.05 21.09 4.60
N ASP A 66 -12.02 21.55 5.38
CA ASP A 66 -13.31 22.06 4.88
C ASP A 66 -14.11 21.06 4.04
N SER A 67 -13.76 19.76 4.08
CA SER A 67 -14.45 18.69 3.38
C SER A 67 -15.11 17.72 4.35
N LYS A 68 -16.32 17.25 4.01
CA LYS A 68 -16.94 16.08 4.66
C LYS A 68 -16.57 14.77 3.97
N GLU A 69 -15.99 14.84 2.76
CA GLU A 69 -15.58 13.67 2.02
C GLU A 69 -14.28 13.08 2.59
N SER A 70 -14.24 11.77 2.61
CA SER A 70 -13.04 11.03 2.98
C SER A 70 -12.67 10.03 1.89
N ARG A 71 -11.38 9.71 1.81
CA ARG A 71 -10.88 8.65 0.93
C ARG A 71 -9.88 7.79 1.68
N TRP A 72 -9.83 6.54 1.31
CA TRP A 72 -8.79 5.62 1.72
C TRP A 72 -7.58 5.85 0.83
N LEU A 73 -6.42 6.11 1.43
CA LEU A 73 -5.17 6.30 0.71
C LEU A 73 -4.09 5.44 1.36
N THR A 74 -3.27 4.83 0.53
CA THR A 74 -2.17 3.97 0.96
C THR A 74 -0.98 4.82 1.37
N ILE A 75 -0.34 4.43 2.47
CA ILE A 75 0.84 5.07 3.02
C ILE A 75 2.07 4.47 2.35
N ALA A 76 2.78 5.28 1.55
CA ALA A 76 3.95 4.86 0.80
C ALA A 76 5.26 4.88 1.60
N SER A 77 5.25 5.44 2.83
CA SER A 77 6.42 5.49 3.72
C SER A 77 6.44 4.35 4.73
N ARG A 78 7.65 3.98 5.19
CA ARG A 78 7.82 3.07 6.34
C ARG A 78 7.49 3.76 7.66
N PRO A 79 7.12 2.98 8.69
CA PRO A 79 6.94 3.52 10.05
C PRO A 79 8.19 4.20 10.63
N THR A 80 9.38 3.81 10.17
CA THR A 80 10.68 4.35 10.62
C THR A 80 11.07 5.65 9.90
N GLU A 81 10.40 6.02 8.83
CA GLU A 81 10.64 7.29 8.12
C GLU A 81 10.08 8.48 8.89
N ASN A 82 10.68 9.67 8.67
CA ASN A 82 10.34 10.90 9.40
C ASN A 82 9.12 11.62 8.84
N GLU A 83 8.48 11.05 7.84
CA GLU A 83 7.31 11.61 7.19
C GLU A 83 6.35 10.52 6.70
N LEU A 84 5.12 10.92 6.46
CA LEU A 84 4.11 10.08 5.86
C LEU A 84 3.96 10.49 4.39
N LEU A 85 4.11 9.52 3.49
CA LEU A 85 4.04 9.73 2.04
C LEU A 85 2.73 9.16 1.49
N LEU A 86 2.10 9.92 0.59
CA LEU A 86 0.97 9.46 -0.19
C LEU A 86 1.27 9.63 -1.68
N LEU A 87 1.16 8.56 -2.46
CA LEU A 87 1.28 8.59 -3.91
C LEU A 87 -0.11 8.49 -4.53
N THR A 88 -0.44 9.41 -5.45
CA THR A 88 -1.79 9.45 -5.99
C THR A 88 -1.87 10.16 -7.34
N HIS A 89 -2.71 9.62 -8.24
CA HIS A 89 -3.15 10.36 -9.42
C HIS A 89 -4.21 11.41 -9.08
N ASN A 90 -4.19 12.51 -9.80
CA ASN A 90 -5.31 13.45 -9.86
C ASN A 90 -6.31 12.98 -10.91
N SER A 91 -7.22 12.08 -10.51
CA SER A 91 -8.26 11.53 -11.40
C SER A 91 -9.36 12.53 -11.80
N GLY A 92 -9.18 13.82 -11.52
CA GLY A 92 -10.17 14.86 -11.82
C GLY A 92 -11.36 14.93 -10.85
N SER A 93 -11.48 14.00 -9.89
CA SER A 93 -12.52 14.06 -8.85
C SER A 93 -12.30 15.27 -7.93
N THR A 94 -13.39 15.80 -7.36
CA THR A 94 -13.35 16.94 -6.44
C THR A 94 -12.37 16.71 -5.30
N TYR A 95 -12.36 15.51 -4.70
CA TYR A 95 -11.44 15.18 -3.64
C TYR A 95 -9.97 15.18 -4.10
N LYS A 96 -9.66 14.55 -5.25
CA LYS A 96 -8.28 14.47 -5.75
C LYS A 96 -7.75 15.84 -6.17
N LYS A 97 -8.56 16.66 -6.84
CA LYS A 97 -8.22 18.05 -7.14
C LYS A 97 -7.91 18.85 -5.89
N ALA A 98 -8.77 18.74 -4.86
CA ALA A 98 -8.55 19.42 -3.59
C ALA A 98 -7.27 18.91 -2.90
N LEU A 99 -7.06 17.59 -2.85
CA LEU A 99 -5.89 16.97 -2.23
C LEU A 99 -4.58 17.44 -2.86
N THR A 100 -4.50 17.43 -4.20
CA THR A 100 -3.28 17.80 -4.94
C THR A 100 -3.03 19.32 -5.01
N SER A 101 -4.02 20.13 -4.63
CA SER A 101 -3.93 21.59 -4.56
C SER A 101 -3.69 22.14 -3.15
N LEU A 102 -3.51 21.27 -2.15
CA LEU A 102 -3.27 21.71 -0.78
C LEU A 102 -1.96 22.49 -0.66
N HIS A 103 -1.96 23.56 0.11
CA HIS A 103 -0.77 24.34 0.40
C HIS A 103 0.02 23.77 1.59
N LYS A 104 1.28 24.13 1.71
CA LYS A 104 2.13 23.80 2.86
C LYS A 104 1.45 24.25 4.17
N GLY A 105 1.40 23.35 5.15
CA GLY A 105 0.76 23.59 6.45
C GLY A 105 -0.74 23.26 6.48
N ALA A 106 -1.38 22.93 5.36
CA ALA A 106 -2.76 22.48 5.34
C ALA A 106 -2.92 21.23 6.23
N LYS A 107 -3.97 21.21 7.07
CA LYS A 107 -4.21 20.15 8.05
C LYS A 107 -5.18 19.12 7.50
N ILE A 108 -4.77 17.86 7.47
CA ILE A 108 -5.57 16.72 7.04
C ILE A 108 -5.85 15.86 8.28
N GLN A 109 -7.08 15.37 8.42
CA GLN A 109 -7.42 14.40 9.45
C GLN A 109 -7.22 12.98 8.91
N THR A 110 -6.57 12.12 9.69
CA THR A 110 -6.41 10.70 9.36
C THR A 110 -6.94 9.82 10.47
N SER A 111 -7.60 8.73 10.11
CA SER A 111 -8.17 7.73 11.03
C SER A 111 -8.22 6.36 10.36
N TRP A 112 -8.68 5.32 11.08
CA TRP A 112 -8.90 3.98 10.55
C TRP A 112 -7.68 3.37 9.86
N LEU A 113 -6.52 3.49 10.51
CA LEU A 113 -5.28 2.92 10.00
C LEU A 113 -5.33 1.39 10.03
N THR A 114 -5.10 0.74 8.88
CA THR A 114 -5.15 -0.72 8.73
C THR A 114 -4.27 -1.19 7.57
N SER A 115 -4.06 -2.50 7.45
CA SER A 115 -3.33 -3.12 6.35
C SER A 115 -4.00 -4.42 5.91
N THR A 116 -4.04 -4.65 4.58
CA THR A 116 -4.39 -5.93 3.97
C THR A 116 -3.14 -6.77 3.63
N LEU A 117 -1.97 -6.13 3.60
CA LEU A 117 -0.70 -6.73 3.21
C LEU A 117 0.12 -7.15 4.44
N LYS A 118 -0.43 -8.05 5.26
CA LYS A 118 0.29 -8.58 6.42
C LYS A 118 1.32 -9.61 5.98
N VAL A 119 2.56 -9.18 5.91
CA VAL A 119 3.70 -10.05 5.58
C VAL A 119 4.08 -10.86 6.81
N ASN A 120 4.14 -12.20 6.66
CA ASN A 120 4.62 -13.07 7.73
C ASN A 120 6.09 -12.78 8.05
N GLU A 121 6.46 -12.85 9.32
CA GLU A 121 7.84 -12.64 9.80
C GLU A 121 8.77 -13.86 9.54
N ASP A 122 8.27 -14.86 8.80
CA ASP A 122 9.09 -16.01 8.38
C ASP A 122 10.13 -15.58 7.32
N ALA A 123 11.11 -16.44 7.05
CA ALA A 123 12.15 -16.19 6.06
C ALA A 123 11.72 -16.50 4.62
N SER A 124 10.43 -16.74 4.35
CA SER A 124 9.93 -17.06 3.01
C SER A 124 10.23 -15.93 2.02
N PRO A 125 10.65 -16.23 0.79
CA PRO A 125 10.83 -15.21 -0.24
C PRO A 125 9.57 -14.38 -0.48
N LEU A 126 9.74 -13.10 -0.81
CA LEU A 126 8.67 -12.22 -1.28
C LEU A 126 8.78 -12.03 -2.79
N VAL A 127 7.72 -12.35 -3.52
CA VAL A 127 7.61 -12.07 -4.95
C VAL A 127 6.53 -11.03 -5.14
N CYS A 128 6.93 -9.84 -5.56
CA CYS A 128 6.08 -8.66 -5.60
C CYS A 128 5.80 -8.24 -7.04
N PHE A 129 4.57 -7.84 -7.30
CA PHE A 129 4.16 -7.18 -8.53
C PHE A 129 3.51 -5.84 -8.19
N ALA A 130 4.00 -4.77 -8.79
CA ALA A 130 3.41 -3.45 -8.70
C ALA A 130 3.02 -2.94 -10.08
N SER A 131 1.82 -2.36 -10.21
CA SER A 131 1.46 -1.56 -11.37
C SER A 131 1.00 -0.18 -10.93
N ASP A 132 1.46 0.85 -11.63
CA ASP A 132 1.09 2.24 -11.37
C ASP A 132 1.33 2.65 -9.89
N VAL A 133 0.38 3.34 -9.26
CA VAL A 133 0.46 3.74 -7.83
C VAL A 133 0.48 2.56 -6.85
N GLY A 134 0.32 1.32 -7.32
CA GLY A 134 0.47 0.12 -6.50
C GLY A 134 1.83 0.01 -5.82
N ILE A 135 2.85 0.63 -6.38
CA ILE A 135 4.18 0.71 -5.77
C ILE A 135 4.15 1.38 -4.38
N ALA A 136 3.16 2.25 -4.11
CA ALA A 136 2.98 2.88 -2.81
C ALA A 136 2.76 1.87 -1.67
N ALA A 137 2.07 0.76 -1.94
CA ALA A 137 1.86 -0.31 -0.95
C ALA A 137 3.09 -1.21 -0.80
N ILE A 138 3.81 -1.43 -1.89
CA ILE A 138 4.93 -2.39 -1.95
C ILE A 138 6.25 -1.77 -1.47
N ARG A 139 6.53 -0.50 -1.80
CA ARG A 139 7.75 0.20 -1.40
C ARG A 139 8.07 0.07 0.09
N PRO A 140 7.16 0.39 1.03
CA PRO A 140 7.46 0.27 2.46
C PRO A 140 7.75 -1.18 2.90
N ILE A 141 7.14 -2.18 2.25
CA ILE A 141 7.41 -3.59 2.53
C ILE A 141 8.83 -3.95 2.06
N ILE A 142 9.19 -3.59 0.83
CA ILE A 142 10.51 -3.88 0.29
C ILE A 142 11.60 -3.22 1.12
N THR A 143 11.46 -1.93 1.42
CA THR A 143 12.43 -1.18 2.20
C THR A 143 12.57 -1.68 3.64
N GLU A 144 11.52 -2.25 4.24
CA GLU A 144 11.58 -2.88 5.56
C GLU A 144 12.33 -4.21 5.54
N TRP A 145 12.16 -5.00 4.48
CA TRP A 145 12.66 -6.38 4.40
C TRP A 145 13.93 -6.53 3.54
N ALA A 146 14.40 -5.48 2.86
CA ALA A 146 15.65 -5.51 2.10
C ALA A 146 16.84 -5.93 2.99
N GLY A 147 17.63 -6.86 2.49
CA GLY A 147 18.76 -7.47 3.22
C GLY A 147 18.38 -8.48 4.31
N LYS A 148 17.08 -8.61 4.66
CA LYS A 148 16.61 -9.55 5.69
C LYS A 148 16.07 -10.86 5.09
N ARG A 149 15.56 -10.80 3.85
CA ARG A 149 15.01 -11.95 3.12
C ARG A 149 15.10 -11.72 1.62
N VAL A 150 14.92 -12.78 0.85
CA VAL A 150 14.89 -12.69 -0.61
C VAL A 150 13.64 -11.96 -1.06
N ILE A 151 13.82 -10.97 -1.94
CA ILE A 151 12.73 -10.18 -2.53
C ILE A 151 12.94 -10.11 -4.05
N VAL A 152 11.89 -10.38 -4.81
CA VAL A 152 11.81 -10.11 -6.25
C VAL A 152 10.68 -9.14 -6.49
N LEU A 153 10.96 -8.00 -7.10
CA LEU A 153 9.96 -7.01 -7.49
C LEU A 153 9.93 -6.87 -9.01
N SER A 154 8.77 -7.12 -9.60
CA SER A 154 8.42 -6.70 -10.97
C SER A 154 7.56 -5.45 -10.89
N HIS A 155 8.06 -4.34 -11.43
CA HIS A 155 7.36 -3.05 -11.45
C HIS A 155 6.95 -2.70 -12.87
N LEU A 156 5.65 -2.78 -13.16
CA LEU A 156 5.07 -2.50 -14.47
C LEU A 156 4.98 -0.99 -14.70
N ASP A 157 5.66 -0.53 -15.75
CA ASP A 157 5.59 0.84 -16.22
C ASP A 157 4.22 1.14 -16.86
N LYS A 158 3.52 2.10 -16.29
CA LYS A 158 2.25 2.65 -16.78
C LYS A 158 2.40 4.11 -17.21
N GLY A 159 3.62 4.52 -17.62
CA GLY A 159 3.97 5.88 -18.00
C GLY A 159 4.71 6.65 -16.91
N VAL A 160 4.72 6.16 -15.67
CA VAL A 160 5.48 6.74 -14.56
C VAL A 160 5.99 5.66 -13.63
N MET A 161 7.27 5.73 -13.32
CA MET A 161 7.97 4.84 -12.40
C MET A 161 8.30 5.57 -11.10
N ALA A 162 7.29 5.75 -10.25
CA ALA A 162 7.51 6.35 -8.94
C ALA A 162 8.47 5.50 -8.11
N PHE A 163 9.41 6.15 -7.41
CA PHE A 163 10.46 5.53 -6.58
C PHE A 163 11.47 4.66 -7.34
N ASP A 164 11.53 4.71 -8.67
CA ASP A 164 12.42 3.86 -9.48
C ASP A 164 13.88 4.00 -9.06
N GLY A 165 14.41 5.23 -8.97
CA GLY A 165 15.79 5.48 -8.56
C GLY A 165 16.10 4.95 -7.15
N GLU A 166 15.19 5.14 -6.18
CA GLU A 166 15.33 4.64 -4.82
C GLU A 166 15.37 3.10 -4.79
N LEU A 167 14.47 2.45 -5.53
CA LEU A 167 14.38 0.99 -5.56
C LEU A 167 15.56 0.36 -6.30
N ALA A 168 16.05 1.00 -7.36
CA ALA A 168 17.24 0.58 -8.07
C ALA A 168 18.49 0.69 -7.19
N GLU A 169 18.68 1.80 -6.46
CA GLU A 169 19.76 1.98 -5.50
C GLU A 169 19.68 0.96 -4.36
N LEU A 170 18.47 0.73 -3.83
CA LEU A 170 18.26 -0.27 -2.79
C LEU A 170 18.65 -1.67 -3.26
N ALA A 171 18.29 -2.04 -4.49
CA ALA A 171 18.66 -3.34 -5.08
C ALA A 171 20.17 -3.46 -5.31
N ALA A 172 20.83 -2.38 -5.73
CA ALA A 172 22.28 -2.37 -5.88
C ALA A 172 23.04 -2.59 -4.55
N ASN A 173 22.44 -2.20 -3.43
CA ASN A 173 23.02 -2.31 -2.09
C ASN A 173 22.61 -3.59 -1.34
N HIS A 174 21.69 -4.40 -1.85
CA HIS A 174 21.18 -5.60 -1.19
C HIS A 174 21.10 -6.79 -2.13
N GLU A 175 22.04 -7.72 -2.05
CA GLU A 175 22.11 -8.92 -2.91
C GLU A 175 20.85 -9.80 -2.89
N LEU A 176 20.05 -9.73 -1.83
CA LEU A 176 18.80 -10.47 -1.70
C LEU A 176 17.61 -9.77 -2.36
N LEU A 177 17.78 -8.57 -2.90
CA LEU A 177 16.73 -7.82 -3.60
C LEU A 177 16.98 -7.78 -5.10
N THR A 178 16.06 -8.36 -5.86
CA THR A 178 16.01 -8.23 -7.32
C THR A 178 14.88 -7.24 -7.68
N TYR A 179 15.25 -6.12 -8.26
CA TYR A 179 14.30 -5.13 -8.79
C TYR A 179 14.34 -5.14 -10.32
N GLN A 180 13.19 -5.35 -10.93
CA GLN A 180 13.02 -5.41 -12.38
C GLN A 180 11.86 -4.53 -12.80
N THR A 181 12.09 -3.67 -13.79
CA THR A 181 11.03 -2.93 -14.47
C THR A 181 10.49 -3.72 -15.64
N SER A 182 9.26 -3.46 -16.05
CA SER A 182 8.66 -4.09 -17.22
C SER A 182 7.85 -3.07 -18.02
N ALA A 183 8.00 -3.09 -19.34
CA ALA A 183 7.28 -2.23 -20.27
C ALA A 183 5.90 -2.79 -20.67
N SER A 184 5.59 -4.01 -20.26
CA SER A 184 4.32 -4.66 -20.56
C SER A 184 3.92 -5.67 -19.50
N PHE A 185 2.62 -5.94 -19.40
CA PHE A 185 2.10 -6.97 -18.50
C PHE A 185 2.64 -8.37 -18.84
N SER A 186 2.88 -8.67 -20.13
CA SER A 186 3.49 -9.94 -20.55
C SER A 186 4.89 -10.09 -19.98
N GLN A 187 5.69 -9.04 -20.04
CA GLN A 187 7.04 -9.03 -19.46
C GLN A 187 7.01 -9.22 -17.93
N SER A 188 6.09 -8.56 -17.23
CA SER A 188 5.89 -8.80 -15.80
C SER A 188 5.53 -10.25 -15.50
N LYS A 189 4.67 -10.89 -16.33
CA LYS A 189 4.34 -12.31 -16.18
C LYS A 189 5.55 -13.22 -16.39
N GLU A 190 6.42 -12.91 -17.34
CA GLU A 190 7.66 -13.66 -17.56
C GLU A 190 8.62 -13.55 -16.37
N GLN A 191 8.78 -12.35 -15.82
CA GLN A 191 9.59 -12.12 -14.62
C GLN A 191 9.04 -12.90 -13.41
N LEU A 192 7.73 -12.86 -13.19
CA LEU A 192 7.10 -13.63 -12.11
C LEU A 192 7.15 -15.14 -12.39
N ALA A 193 7.06 -15.60 -13.64
CA ALA A 193 7.21 -17.00 -13.98
C ALA A 193 8.59 -17.54 -13.56
N GLN A 194 9.66 -16.79 -13.84
CA GLN A 194 11.01 -17.15 -13.42
C GLN A 194 11.12 -17.24 -11.88
N ALA A 195 10.52 -16.28 -11.16
CA ALA A 195 10.48 -16.31 -9.70
C ALA A 195 9.67 -17.50 -9.17
N ILE A 196 8.55 -17.87 -9.82
CA ILE A 196 7.75 -19.05 -9.48
C ILE A 196 8.53 -20.34 -9.72
N ASP A 197 9.23 -20.47 -10.84
CA ASP A 197 10.03 -21.66 -11.17
C ASP A 197 11.12 -21.89 -10.12
N TYR A 198 11.66 -20.81 -9.53
CA TYR A 198 12.73 -20.89 -8.53
C TYR A 198 12.20 -21.06 -7.09
N TYR A 199 11.20 -20.28 -6.69
CA TYR A 199 10.71 -20.23 -5.29
C TYR A 199 9.41 -21.00 -5.08
N GLY A 200 8.55 -21.09 -6.10
CA GLY A 200 7.29 -21.83 -6.09
C GLY A 200 6.40 -21.57 -4.88
N PRO A 201 5.86 -22.63 -4.26
CA PRO A 201 4.95 -22.49 -3.12
C PRO A 201 5.63 -22.05 -1.81
N LYS A 202 6.95 -21.89 -1.80
CA LYS A 202 7.70 -21.39 -0.62
C LYS A 202 7.66 -19.87 -0.51
N ALA A 203 7.35 -19.16 -1.59
CA ALA A 203 7.27 -17.71 -1.61
C ALA A 203 5.89 -17.21 -1.16
N ASN A 204 5.85 -15.98 -0.64
CA ASN A 204 4.64 -15.19 -0.53
C ASN A 204 4.61 -14.18 -1.69
N TYR A 205 3.44 -14.04 -2.30
CA TYR A 205 3.21 -13.19 -3.46
C TYR A 205 2.42 -11.96 -3.06
N ILE A 206 2.91 -10.78 -3.41
CA ILE A 206 2.25 -9.49 -3.08
C ILE A 206 1.94 -8.77 -4.38
N LEU A 207 0.66 -8.53 -4.62
CA LEU A 207 0.17 -7.87 -5.82
C LEU A 207 -0.48 -6.56 -5.45
N ALA A 208 -0.03 -5.44 -6.03
CA ALA A 208 -0.63 -4.14 -5.79
C ALA A 208 -0.70 -3.31 -7.08
N GLY A 209 -1.84 -2.64 -7.31
CA GLY A 209 -2.01 -1.79 -8.48
C GLY A 209 -3.43 -1.70 -9.01
N GLN A 210 -3.53 -1.47 -10.32
CA GLN A 210 -4.82 -1.36 -11.00
C GLN A 210 -5.59 -2.69 -10.94
N PRO A 211 -6.93 -2.64 -10.82
CA PRO A 211 -7.77 -3.85 -10.65
C PRO A 211 -7.51 -4.92 -11.71
N ASP A 212 -7.49 -4.54 -12.98
CA ASP A 212 -7.34 -5.49 -14.10
C ASP A 212 -5.96 -6.16 -14.09
N ASP A 213 -4.90 -5.41 -13.79
CA ASP A 213 -3.53 -5.94 -13.71
C ASP A 213 -3.40 -6.91 -12.52
N VAL A 214 -3.95 -6.54 -11.38
CA VAL A 214 -3.89 -7.36 -10.16
C VAL A 214 -4.71 -8.65 -10.32
N GLU A 215 -5.92 -8.57 -10.87
CA GLU A 215 -6.76 -9.75 -11.11
C GLU A 215 -6.12 -10.68 -12.13
N ALA A 216 -5.59 -10.14 -13.24
CA ALA A 216 -4.91 -10.93 -14.27
C ALA A 216 -3.65 -11.61 -13.71
N MET A 217 -2.87 -10.91 -12.87
CA MET A 217 -1.68 -11.49 -12.24
C MET A 217 -2.05 -12.55 -11.20
N LYS A 218 -3.09 -12.33 -10.39
CA LYS A 218 -3.62 -13.32 -9.44
C LYS A 218 -4.09 -14.58 -10.16
N ALA A 219 -4.83 -14.44 -11.26
CA ALA A 219 -5.27 -15.56 -12.07
C ALA A 219 -4.08 -16.34 -12.66
N PHE A 220 -3.04 -15.62 -13.12
CA PHE A 220 -1.81 -16.23 -13.59
C PHE A 220 -1.11 -17.03 -12.48
N LEU A 221 -0.92 -16.50 -11.28
CA LEU A 221 -0.33 -17.22 -10.14
C LEU A 221 -1.13 -18.48 -9.79
N SER A 222 -2.45 -18.37 -9.75
CA SER A 222 -3.35 -19.50 -9.50
C SER A 222 -3.21 -20.59 -10.58
N SER A 223 -3.07 -20.21 -11.86
CA SER A 223 -2.85 -21.15 -12.97
C SER A 223 -1.50 -21.89 -12.89
N LYS A 224 -0.54 -21.30 -12.16
CA LYS A 224 0.76 -21.89 -11.84
C LYS A 224 0.75 -22.74 -10.55
N GLY A 225 -0.42 -22.93 -9.93
CA GLY A 225 -0.58 -23.74 -8.75
C GLY A 225 -0.19 -23.05 -7.43
N ILE A 226 -0.07 -21.72 -7.42
CA ILE A 226 0.18 -20.97 -6.19
C ILE A 226 -1.11 -20.91 -5.38
N ASP A 227 -1.03 -21.32 -4.13
CA ASP A 227 -2.18 -21.31 -3.20
C ASP A 227 -2.60 -19.87 -2.86
N SER A 228 -3.90 -19.64 -2.81
CA SER A 228 -4.48 -18.31 -2.54
C SER A 228 -4.07 -17.74 -1.17
N SER A 229 -3.77 -18.58 -0.18
CA SER A 229 -3.26 -18.15 1.13
C SER A 229 -1.87 -17.54 1.08
N ARG A 230 -1.14 -17.75 -0.02
CA ARG A 230 0.18 -17.19 -0.30
C ARG A 230 0.12 -15.91 -1.14
N ILE A 231 -1.08 -15.47 -1.55
CA ILE A 231 -1.27 -14.31 -2.42
C ILE A 231 -1.95 -13.19 -1.63
N LEU A 232 -1.19 -12.15 -1.32
CA LEU A 232 -1.68 -10.91 -0.71
C LEU A 232 -1.97 -9.89 -1.81
N VAL A 233 -3.08 -9.18 -1.69
CA VAL A 233 -3.56 -8.29 -2.75
C VAL A 233 -3.98 -6.95 -2.18
N GLU A 234 -3.54 -5.87 -2.84
CA GLU A 234 -4.01 -4.51 -2.63
C GLU A 234 -4.47 -3.91 -3.97
N VAL A 235 -5.76 -3.60 -4.07
CA VAL A 235 -6.36 -3.09 -5.31
C VAL A 235 -6.68 -1.61 -5.19
N PHE A 236 -6.09 -0.80 -6.06
CA PHE A 236 -6.30 0.64 -6.10
C PHE A 236 -7.50 0.97 -6.98
N ARG A 237 -8.65 1.24 -6.36
CA ARG A 237 -9.90 1.60 -7.04
C ARG A 237 -9.99 3.10 -7.25
N GLY A 238 -10.65 3.51 -8.35
CA GLY A 238 -10.88 4.92 -8.66
C GLY A 238 -9.67 5.62 -9.30
N LEU A 239 -8.80 4.86 -9.94
CA LEU A 239 -7.85 5.36 -10.93
C LEU A 239 -8.58 5.63 -12.26
N PRO A 240 -8.10 6.59 -13.09
CA PRO A 240 -8.72 6.89 -14.37
C PRO A 240 -8.70 5.69 -15.30
#